data_0023491cbdb9813b2c9d6306e35adda9
#
_entry.id   0023491cbdb9813b2c9d6306e35adda9
#
_cell.length_a   1.000
_cell.length_b   1.000
_cell.length_c   1.000
_cell.angle_alpha   90.00
_cell.angle_beta   90.00
_cell.angle_gamma   90.00
#
_symmetry.space_group_name_H-M   'P 1'
#
loop_
_entity.id
_entity.type
_entity.pdbx_description
1 polymer ?
#
loop_
_entity_poly.entity_id
_entity_poly.type
_entity_poly.pdbx_seq_one_letter_code
_entity_poly.pdbx_strand_id
1 'polypeptide(L)'
;MKIKLTNSTMVKPLSLRPTTNLWLSTLDIQMPTDYHVPTLYFYRFTGGADFFDPAVLKAALSRAMVEFYPIAGRLQMDNNGRIEINCNGEGLLFMEAEADGEMGDLGDFGPKPELGLIPTVDYSLGISTYPIVLLQVTRFKCGGVCLGVGYEHHISDGYSAIHFINTWSDIARGLNITIPAFWDRTDLRPQSPPNPRFTHIEFHASPQIKTPQNDTNHSDAVPHETVFSTFKLTRDHLNALKANCKDEDDDGKAITYSTYEVLAGHAWRCVCKARGLPENQETWLSIPVDGRFRLQPPLPKGYFANVIFTALPIALCGELQSNPLKFAVGKIHNAIARMDNDYLRSAIDYLELLPSEIDAHSRGMHLFKSPNLLISNWSKLPMYDADFGWGKPVHMGAGAIPPDGITYVMPNPTNDGGVLYALSLPKEQMELFEKLFNDI
;
A
#
# COMPACT_ATOMS: atom_id res chain seq x y z
N MET A 1 3.00 26.49 -5.15
CA MET A 1 3.15 26.34 -3.68
C MET A 1 4.56 25.89 -3.37
N LYS A 2 5.22 26.49 -2.37
CA LYS A 2 6.53 26.10 -1.87
C LYS A 2 6.39 25.67 -0.40
N ILE A 3 7.11 24.62 -0.04
CA ILE A 3 7.21 24.13 1.34
C ILE A 3 8.54 24.56 1.91
N LYS A 4 8.51 25.18 3.09
CA LYS A 4 9.70 25.61 3.82
C LYS A 4 9.83 24.80 5.10
N LEU A 5 10.90 24.02 5.22
CA LEU A 5 11.24 23.32 6.45
C LEU A 5 11.59 24.35 7.55
N THR A 6 10.96 24.24 8.71
CA THR A 6 11.17 25.12 9.86
C THR A 6 11.94 24.44 11.00
N ASN A 7 11.74 23.12 11.18
CA ASN A 7 12.43 22.34 12.21
C ASN A 7 12.58 20.88 11.79
N SER A 8 13.59 20.21 12.36
CA SER A 8 13.85 18.78 12.17
C SER A 8 14.33 18.18 13.50
N THR A 9 13.68 17.13 13.96
CA THR A 9 13.95 16.53 15.28
C THR A 9 13.95 15.01 15.16
N MET A 10 14.94 14.35 15.74
CA MET A 10 14.90 12.91 15.98
C MET A 10 14.15 12.66 17.31
N VAL A 11 12.91 12.19 17.24
CA VAL A 11 12.10 11.87 18.42
C VAL A 11 12.46 10.47 18.91
N LYS A 12 12.93 10.35 20.14
CA LYS A 12 13.32 9.08 20.76
C LYS A 12 12.18 8.49 21.62
N PRO A 13 12.16 7.17 21.84
CA PRO A 13 11.23 6.54 22.79
C PRO A 13 11.37 7.14 24.19
N LEU A 14 10.23 7.28 24.90
CA LEU A 14 10.20 7.77 26.28
C LEU A 14 11.03 6.90 27.25
N SER A 15 11.07 5.59 27.00
CA SER A 15 11.94 4.65 27.69
C SER A 15 12.43 3.60 26.68
N LEU A 16 13.71 3.21 26.84
CA LEU A 16 14.29 2.16 26.02
C LEU A 16 13.83 0.78 26.53
N ARG A 17 13.45 -0.10 25.63
CA ARG A 17 13.36 -1.54 25.90
C ARG A 17 14.75 -2.18 25.71
N PRO A 18 14.98 -3.40 26.24
CA PRO A 18 16.22 -4.13 25.97
C PRO A 18 16.50 -4.18 24.47
N THR A 19 17.70 -3.84 24.08
CA THR A 19 18.16 -3.89 22.68
C THR A 19 18.26 -5.33 22.25
N THR A 20 17.27 -5.79 21.49
CA THR A 20 17.26 -7.09 20.83
C THR A 20 17.01 -6.86 19.35
N ASN A 21 17.69 -7.62 18.50
CA ASN A 21 17.40 -7.58 17.09
C ASN A 21 16.07 -8.29 16.84
N LEU A 22 15.24 -7.73 15.96
CA LEU A 22 13.98 -8.36 15.53
C LEU A 22 14.20 -9.02 14.18
N TRP A 23 14.02 -10.34 14.16
CA TRP A 23 14.03 -11.13 12.94
C TRP A 23 12.88 -10.75 12.02
N LEU A 24 13.15 -10.61 10.72
CA LEU A 24 12.17 -10.36 9.68
C LEU A 24 11.82 -11.64 8.93
N SER A 25 10.52 -11.84 8.69
CA SER A 25 10.01 -12.97 7.90
C SER A 25 10.39 -12.85 6.42
N THR A 26 10.25 -13.93 5.67
CA THR A 26 10.41 -13.90 4.20
C THR A 26 9.44 -12.94 3.52
N LEU A 27 8.25 -12.71 4.09
CA LEU A 27 7.29 -11.72 3.58
C LEU A 27 7.77 -10.28 3.81
N ASP A 28 8.45 -10.02 4.93
CA ASP A 28 9.01 -8.70 5.23
C ASP A 28 10.16 -8.37 4.27
N ILE A 29 11.09 -9.31 4.06
CA ILE A 29 12.29 -9.08 3.24
C ILE A 29 12.04 -9.08 1.72
N GLN A 30 10.81 -9.39 1.26
CA GLN A 30 10.42 -9.24 -0.15
C GLN A 30 10.16 -7.78 -0.55
N MET A 31 10.11 -6.89 0.41
CA MET A 31 9.87 -5.46 0.13
C MET A 31 11.13 -4.81 -0.46
N PRO A 32 10.99 -3.79 -1.32
CA PRO A 32 12.14 -3.08 -1.85
C PRO A 32 12.86 -2.31 -0.73
N THR A 33 14.19 -2.35 -0.73
CA THR A 33 15.03 -1.39 0.01
C THR A 33 14.93 -0.01 -0.63
N ASP A 34 15.43 1.02 0.02
CA ASP A 34 15.55 2.37 -0.55
C ASP A 34 14.20 3.04 -0.88
N TYR A 35 13.15 2.65 -0.16
CA TYR A 35 11.82 3.19 -0.38
C TYR A 35 11.00 3.27 0.91
N HIS A 36 10.45 4.46 1.18
CA HIS A 36 9.41 4.64 2.18
C HIS A 36 8.06 4.81 1.49
N VAL A 37 7.08 4.00 1.86
CA VAL A 37 5.70 4.13 1.36
C VAL A 37 5.13 5.47 1.81
N PRO A 38 4.80 6.37 0.87
CA PRO A 38 4.35 7.71 1.20
C PRO A 38 2.84 7.74 1.41
N THR A 39 2.39 8.30 2.53
CA THR A 39 0.96 8.58 2.78
C THR A 39 0.77 9.98 3.31
N LEU A 40 -0.38 10.58 3.01
CA LEU A 40 -0.73 11.95 3.38
C LEU A 40 -2.07 11.98 4.10
N TYR A 41 -2.13 12.67 5.23
CA TYR A 41 -3.34 12.93 6.00
C TYR A 41 -3.58 14.44 6.04
N PHE A 42 -4.73 14.89 5.59
CA PHE A 42 -5.07 16.32 5.58
C PHE A 42 -6.13 16.63 6.64
N TYR A 43 -5.85 17.66 7.44
CA TYR A 43 -6.72 18.09 8.54
C TYR A 43 -7.13 19.53 8.34
N ARG A 44 -8.45 19.79 8.43
CA ARG A 44 -8.98 21.16 8.37
C ARG A 44 -8.75 21.83 9.73
N PHE A 45 -8.38 23.11 9.71
CA PHE A 45 -8.28 23.89 10.92
C PHE A 45 -9.66 24.02 11.60
N THR A 46 -9.72 23.62 12.87
CA THR A 46 -10.94 23.65 13.67
C THR A 46 -10.95 24.73 14.75
N GLY A 47 -9.89 25.55 14.81
CA GLY A 47 -9.68 26.56 15.85
C GLY A 47 -8.73 26.04 16.94
N GLY A 48 -8.29 26.96 17.81
CA GLY A 48 -7.40 26.66 18.91
C GLY A 48 -5.92 26.95 18.59
N ALA A 49 -5.22 27.53 19.56
CA ALA A 49 -3.79 27.87 19.42
C ALA A 49 -2.89 26.64 19.45
N ASP A 50 -3.40 25.53 19.95
CA ASP A 50 -2.73 24.24 20.12
C ASP A 50 -2.97 23.27 18.95
N PHE A 51 -3.69 23.71 17.89
CA PHE A 51 -4.01 22.85 16.75
C PHE A 51 -2.74 22.27 16.12
N PHE A 52 -2.62 20.94 16.15
CA PHE A 52 -1.45 20.18 15.72
C PHE A 52 -0.14 20.69 16.34
N ASP A 53 -0.14 20.98 17.66
CA ASP A 53 1.05 21.41 18.38
C ASP A 53 2.15 20.34 18.29
N PRO A 54 3.32 20.67 17.73
CA PRO A 54 4.43 19.72 17.62
C PRO A 54 4.91 19.16 18.94
N ALA A 55 4.79 19.90 20.05
CA ALA A 55 5.18 19.43 21.38
C ALA A 55 4.27 18.28 21.85
N VAL A 56 2.95 18.42 21.66
CA VAL A 56 1.96 17.38 21.96
C VAL A 56 2.20 16.16 21.10
N LEU A 57 2.36 16.35 19.80
CA LEU A 57 2.59 15.26 18.85
C LEU A 57 3.89 14.49 19.14
N LYS A 58 5.00 15.17 19.39
CA LYS A 58 6.30 14.56 19.72
C LYS A 58 6.27 13.83 21.07
N ALA A 59 5.61 14.40 22.09
CA ALA A 59 5.45 13.74 23.39
C ALA A 59 4.62 12.45 23.28
N ALA A 60 3.52 12.48 22.53
CA ALA A 60 2.69 11.29 22.25
C ALA A 60 3.45 10.25 21.42
N LEU A 61 4.23 10.68 20.41
CA LEU A 61 5.08 9.81 19.60
C LEU A 61 6.14 9.10 20.43
N SER A 62 6.80 9.83 21.31
CA SER A 62 7.80 9.28 22.26
C SER A 62 7.20 8.19 23.16
N ARG A 63 5.94 8.36 23.60
CA ARG A 63 5.19 7.35 24.36
C ARG A 63 4.76 6.16 23.49
N ALA A 64 4.27 6.41 22.26
CA ALA A 64 3.88 5.34 21.34
C ALA A 64 5.04 4.40 21.02
N MET A 65 6.25 4.95 20.85
CA MET A 65 7.47 4.17 20.56
C MET A 65 7.91 3.25 21.71
N VAL A 66 7.35 3.34 22.91
CA VAL A 66 7.61 2.35 23.97
C VAL A 66 6.95 1.01 23.62
N GLU A 67 5.75 1.04 23.06
CA GLU A 67 5.03 -0.15 22.61
C GLU A 67 5.49 -0.60 21.21
N PHE A 68 5.67 0.37 20.33
CA PHE A 68 6.14 0.16 18.96
C PHE A 68 7.66 0.28 18.85
N TYR A 69 8.42 -0.24 19.83
CA TYR A 69 9.86 -0.03 19.97
C TYR A 69 10.71 -0.40 18.72
N PRO A 70 10.37 -1.42 17.91
CA PRO A 70 11.18 -1.74 16.75
C PRO A 70 11.16 -0.65 15.66
N ILE A 71 10.06 0.13 15.55
CA ILE A 71 10.01 1.22 14.55
C ILE A 71 10.97 2.36 14.89
N ALA A 72 11.40 2.48 16.16
CA ALA A 72 12.42 3.44 16.59
C ALA A 72 13.86 2.94 16.33
N GLY A 73 14.00 1.76 15.74
CA GLY A 73 15.30 1.16 15.39
C GLY A 73 15.81 1.57 14.02
N ARG A 74 16.68 0.72 13.50
CA ARG A 74 17.25 0.82 12.13
C ARG A 74 17.27 -0.56 11.50
N LEU A 75 17.15 -0.61 10.17
CA LEU A 75 17.45 -1.85 9.46
C LEU A 75 18.95 -2.13 9.52
N GLN A 76 19.33 -3.39 9.54
CA GLN A 76 20.71 -3.84 9.40
C GLN A 76 20.76 -5.22 8.76
N MET A 77 21.94 -5.64 8.32
CA MET A 77 22.19 -7.02 7.92
C MET A 77 22.68 -7.83 9.12
N ASP A 78 22.16 -9.03 9.31
CA ASP A 78 22.73 -10.00 10.24
C ASP A 78 24.05 -10.61 9.70
N ASN A 79 24.68 -11.48 10.46
CA ASN A 79 25.94 -12.14 10.06
C ASN A 79 25.78 -13.06 8.83
N ASN A 80 24.57 -13.40 8.43
CA ASN A 80 24.26 -14.25 7.28
C ASN A 80 23.79 -13.43 6.06
N GLY A 81 23.80 -12.10 6.16
CA GLY A 81 23.32 -11.20 5.11
C GLY A 81 21.79 -11.08 5.02
N ARG A 82 21.04 -11.48 6.07
CA ARG A 82 19.60 -11.31 6.14
C ARG A 82 19.26 -9.97 6.80
N ILE A 83 18.28 -9.24 6.25
CA ILE A 83 17.80 -8.00 6.85
C ILE A 83 17.08 -8.32 8.17
N GLU A 84 17.40 -7.56 9.21
CA GLU A 84 16.76 -7.54 10.52
C GLU A 84 16.61 -6.12 11.05
N ILE A 85 15.86 -5.93 12.13
CA ILE A 85 15.74 -4.62 12.78
C ILE A 85 16.61 -4.61 14.03
N ASN A 86 17.58 -3.69 14.06
CA ASN A 86 18.30 -3.32 15.28
C ASN A 86 17.41 -2.39 16.12
N CYS A 87 16.84 -2.91 17.20
CA CYS A 87 15.93 -2.16 18.08
C CYS A 87 16.72 -1.23 19.03
N ASN A 88 17.60 -0.39 18.48
CA ASN A 88 18.53 0.48 19.23
C ASN A 88 17.90 1.76 19.79
N GLY A 89 16.64 2.05 19.46
CA GLY A 89 15.92 3.21 19.98
C GLY A 89 16.44 4.56 19.50
N GLU A 90 17.09 4.63 18.33
CA GLU A 90 17.57 5.91 17.77
C GLU A 90 16.45 6.90 17.47
N GLY A 91 15.23 6.41 17.23
CA GLY A 91 14.03 7.23 17.08
C GLY A 91 13.61 7.46 15.63
N LEU A 92 12.54 8.28 15.49
CA LEU A 92 11.90 8.64 14.24
C LEU A 92 12.20 10.08 13.86
N LEU A 93 12.32 10.33 12.56
CA LEU A 93 12.46 11.68 12.03
C LEU A 93 11.10 12.40 12.06
N PHE A 94 11.04 13.54 12.74
CA PHE A 94 9.88 14.43 12.79
C PHE A 94 10.28 15.81 12.28
N MET A 95 9.66 16.20 11.15
CA MET A 95 9.89 17.50 10.52
C MET A 95 8.67 18.41 10.69
N GLU A 96 8.94 19.71 10.80
CA GLU A 96 7.94 20.77 10.82
C GLU A 96 8.17 21.68 9.62
N ALA A 97 7.11 22.02 8.90
CA ALA A 97 7.18 22.80 7.68
C ALA A 97 6.01 23.77 7.56
N GLU A 98 6.18 24.79 6.75
CA GLU A 98 5.18 25.78 6.38
C GLU A 98 5.01 25.84 4.86
N ALA A 99 3.76 25.87 4.40
CA ALA A 99 3.40 26.08 3.00
C ALA A 99 3.08 27.56 2.74
N ASP A 100 3.54 28.12 1.62
CA ASP A 100 3.21 29.47 1.19
C ASP A 100 1.84 29.59 0.50
N GLY A 101 1.03 28.52 0.48
CA GLY A 101 -0.30 28.41 -0.10
C GLY A 101 -1.36 27.92 0.88
N GLU A 102 -2.57 27.74 0.39
CA GLU A 102 -3.69 27.18 1.13
C GLU A 102 -3.88 25.68 0.81
N MET A 103 -4.46 24.94 1.75
CA MET A 103 -4.74 23.52 1.55
C MET A 103 -5.71 23.28 0.36
N GLY A 104 -6.62 24.23 0.11
CA GLY A 104 -7.54 24.19 -1.04
C GLY A 104 -6.85 24.25 -2.41
N ASP A 105 -5.64 24.81 -2.48
CA ASP A 105 -4.85 24.88 -3.73
C ASP A 105 -4.42 23.49 -4.23
N LEU A 106 -4.51 22.48 -3.37
CA LEU A 106 -4.18 21.08 -3.71
C LEU A 106 -5.27 20.40 -4.55
N GLY A 107 -6.48 20.98 -4.62
CA GLY A 107 -7.60 20.44 -5.39
C GLY A 107 -8.18 19.18 -4.78
N ASP A 108 -8.04 18.04 -5.45
CA ASP A 108 -8.55 16.73 -5.04
C ASP A 108 -7.66 15.97 -4.05
N PHE A 109 -6.60 16.61 -3.53
CA PHE A 109 -5.57 16.01 -2.68
C PHE A 109 -4.80 14.84 -3.32
N GLY A 110 -4.81 14.73 -4.64
CA GLY A 110 -4.00 13.76 -5.35
C GLY A 110 -2.51 13.90 -5.05
N PRO A 111 -1.71 12.85 -5.28
CA PRO A 111 -0.28 12.85 -5.03
C PRO A 111 0.43 13.98 -5.79
N LYS A 112 1.24 14.74 -5.07
CA LYS A 112 2.10 15.82 -5.61
C LYS A 112 3.48 15.71 -4.94
N PRO A 113 4.25 14.64 -5.26
CA PRO A 113 5.53 14.38 -4.59
C PRO A 113 6.52 15.55 -4.74
N GLU A 114 6.42 16.32 -5.82
CA GLU A 114 7.23 17.51 -6.08
C GLU A 114 7.06 18.62 -5.03
N LEU A 115 5.98 18.62 -4.28
CA LEU A 115 5.78 19.59 -3.19
C LEU A 115 6.60 19.30 -1.95
N GLY A 116 7.08 18.06 -1.74
CA GLY A 116 7.85 17.70 -0.56
C GLY A 116 7.03 17.73 0.74
N LEU A 117 5.80 17.22 0.72
CA LEU A 117 4.95 17.06 1.91
C LEU A 117 5.37 15.89 2.81
N ILE A 118 6.31 15.07 2.35
CA ILE A 118 6.89 13.92 3.08
C ILE A 118 8.40 14.09 3.09
N PRO A 119 9.10 13.83 4.22
CA PRO A 119 10.55 13.89 4.25
C PRO A 119 11.19 12.92 3.26
N THR A 120 12.31 13.30 2.72
CA THR A 120 13.20 12.44 1.94
C THR A 120 14.49 12.16 2.73
N VAL A 121 15.08 11.00 2.50
CA VAL A 121 16.36 10.59 3.07
C VAL A 121 17.31 10.17 1.95
N ASP A 122 18.60 10.18 2.25
CA ASP A 122 19.62 9.69 1.31
C ASP A 122 19.81 8.18 1.49
N TYR A 123 19.21 7.40 0.61
CA TYR A 123 19.31 5.95 0.63
C TYR A 123 20.70 5.43 0.23
N SER A 124 21.50 6.23 -0.47
CA SER A 124 22.85 5.82 -0.91
C SER A 124 23.81 5.53 0.23
N LEU A 125 23.49 6.02 1.44
CA LEU A 125 24.29 5.81 2.65
C LEU A 125 24.05 4.43 3.30
N GLY A 126 23.11 3.65 2.78
CA GLY A 126 22.79 2.28 3.21
C GLY A 126 21.68 2.19 4.25
N ILE A 127 21.10 0.98 4.38
CA ILE A 127 19.84 0.71 5.11
C ILE A 127 19.89 1.04 6.61
N SER A 128 21.07 1.07 7.22
CA SER A 128 21.25 1.36 8.65
C SER A 128 21.29 2.85 8.99
N THR A 129 21.26 3.74 7.99
CA THR A 129 21.47 5.18 8.22
C THR A 129 20.17 5.97 8.31
N TYR A 130 19.09 5.47 7.78
CA TYR A 130 17.83 6.19 7.76
C TYR A 130 16.78 5.63 8.74
N PRO A 131 15.92 6.52 9.29
CA PRO A 131 14.85 6.12 10.20
C PRO A 131 13.81 5.27 9.47
N ILE A 132 13.19 4.32 10.16
CA ILE A 132 12.15 3.44 9.64
C ILE A 132 10.84 4.20 9.34
N VAL A 133 10.56 5.26 10.10
CA VAL A 133 9.40 6.13 9.86
C VAL A 133 9.83 7.58 9.77
N LEU A 134 9.34 8.27 8.76
CA LEU A 134 9.54 9.68 8.49
C LEU A 134 8.21 10.40 8.66
N LEU A 135 8.21 11.48 9.43
CA LEU A 135 6.99 12.25 9.71
C LEU A 135 7.23 13.72 9.40
N GLN A 136 6.27 14.37 8.74
CA GLN A 136 6.30 15.80 8.50
C GLN A 136 4.93 16.42 8.77
N VAL A 137 4.90 17.45 9.60
CA VAL A 137 3.71 18.29 9.82
C VAL A 137 3.89 19.58 9.04
N THR A 138 3.09 19.76 7.98
CA THR A 138 3.13 20.97 7.14
C THR A 138 1.90 21.80 7.41
N ARG A 139 2.07 23.07 7.84
CA ARG A 139 1.00 24.04 8.06
C ARG A 139 0.77 24.88 6.82
N PHE A 140 -0.49 25.01 6.43
CA PHE A 140 -0.93 25.86 5.33
C PHE A 140 -1.38 27.24 5.84
N LYS A 141 -1.42 28.24 4.95
CA LYS A 141 -1.88 29.62 5.30
C LYS A 141 -3.30 29.65 5.85
N CYS A 142 -4.18 28.76 5.41
CA CYS A 142 -5.54 28.61 5.94
C CYS A 142 -5.60 28.01 7.36
N GLY A 143 -4.45 27.70 7.98
CA GLY A 143 -4.37 27.01 9.27
C GLY A 143 -4.52 25.48 9.18
N GLY A 144 -4.97 24.93 8.05
CA GLY A 144 -5.03 23.48 7.84
C GLY A 144 -3.64 22.83 7.89
N VAL A 145 -3.60 21.53 8.11
CA VAL A 145 -2.35 20.76 8.28
C VAL A 145 -2.35 19.54 7.38
N CYS A 146 -1.17 19.24 6.80
CA CYS A 146 -0.86 17.93 6.23
C CYS A 146 0.13 17.20 7.15
N LEU A 147 -0.22 15.99 7.58
CA LEU A 147 0.70 15.03 8.16
C LEU A 147 1.17 14.10 7.04
N GLY A 148 2.41 14.28 6.61
CA GLY A 148 3.10 13.39 5.69
C GLY A 148 3.81 12.28 6.44
N VAL A 149 3.63 11.03 5.99
CA VAL A 149 4.21 9.84 6.58
C VAL A 149 4.95 9.06 5.50
N GLY A 150 6.23 8.82 5.71
CA GLY A 150 7.02 7.84 4.98
C GLY A 150 7.23 6.61 5.85
N TYR A 151 6.91 5.42 5.36
CA TYR A 151 7.00 4.17 6.10
C TYR A 151 7.86 3.15 5.38
N GLU A 152 8.94 2.70 6.03
CA GLU A 152 9.82 1.67 5.49
C GLU A 152 9.09 0.33 5.47
N HIS A 153 8.94 -0.27 4.27
CA HIS A 153 7.97 -1.36 4.07
C HIS A 153 8.43 -2.70 4.65
N HIS A 154 9.73 -2.92 4.95
CA HIS A 154 10.21 -4.14 5.58
C HIS A 154 9.66 -4.36 6.99
N ILE A 155 9.25 -3.28 7.68
CA ILE A 155 8.76 -3.45 9.04
C ILE A 155 7.29 -3.85 9.11
N SER A 156 6.47 -3.39 8.14
CA SER A 156 5.02 -3.63 8.19
C SER A 156 4.29 -3.34 6.88
N ASP A 157 3.14 -3.95 6.74
CA ASP A 157 2.13 -3.63 5.73
C ASP A 157 1.23 -2.44 6.13
N GLY A 158 0.29 -2.08 5.24
CA GLY A 158 -0.62 -0.96 5.47
C GLY A 158 -1.52 -1.13 6.70
N TYR A 159 -1.94 -2.36 7.06
CA TYR A 159 -2.73 -2.60 8.27
C TYR A 159 -1.93 -2.23 9.52
N SER A 160 -0.71 -2.72 9.63
CA SER A 160 0.17 -2.43 10.76
C SER A 160 0.59 -0.96 10.81
N ALA A 161 0.91 -0.35 9.68
CA ALA A 161 1.27 1.08 9.61
C ALA A 161 0.13 1.97 10.12
N ILE A 162 -1.12 1.71 9.70
CA ILE A 162 -2.30 2.46 10.15
C ILE A 162 -2.59 2.19 11.63
N HIS A 163 -2.37 0.97 12.13
CA HIS A 163 -2.47 0.65 13.56
C HIS A 163 -1.52 1.54 14.39
N PHE A 164 -0.27 1.71 13.94
CA PHE A 164 0.67 2.62 14.61
C PHE A 164 0.19 4.08 14.60
N ILE A 165 -0.22 4.61 13.46
CA ILE A 165 -0.67 6.01 13.33
C ILE A 165 -1.91 6.27 14.19
N ASN A 166 -2.90 5.36 14.17
CA ASN A 166 -4.12 5.48 14.97
C ASN A 166 -3.79 5.39 16.47
N THR A 167 -2.91 4.47 16.89
CA THR A 167 -2.47 4.37 18.29
C THR A 167 -1.70 5.64 18.73
N TRP A 168 -0.85 6.19 17.89
CA TRP A 168 -0.20 7.47 18.17
C TRP A 168 -1.21 8.60 18.35
N SER A 169 -2.24 8.66 17.49
CA SER A 169 -3.30 9.65 17.59
C SER A 169 -4.14 9.49 18.88
N ASP A 170 -4.42 8.25 19.30
CA ASP A 170 -5.10 7.96 20.55
C ASP A 170 -4.29 8.44 21.76
N ILE A 171 -2.98 8.16 21.78
CA ILE A 171 -2.07 8.62 22.84
C ILE A 171 -1.99 10.16 22.88
N ALA A 172 -2.04 10.84 21.73
CA ALA A 172 -2.05 12.32 21.67
C ALA A 172 -3.31 12.90 22.35
N ARG A 173 -4.44 12.19 22.28
CA ARG A 173 -5.69 12.51 22.98
C ARG A 173 -5.70 12.09 24.46
N GLY A 174 -4.63 11.49 24.96
CA GLY A 174 -4.57 10.97 26.34
C GLY A 174 -5.28 9.64 26.54
N LEU A 175 -5.64 8.92 25.46
CA LEU A 175 -6.25 7.61 25.55
C LEU A 175 -5.22 6.51 25.78
N ASN A 176 -5.67 5.39 26.32
CA ASN A 176 -4.84 4.20 26.51
C ASN A 176 -4.77 3.37 25.21
N ILE A 177 -3.70 2.62 25.06
CA ILE A 177 -3.53 1.65 23.97
C ILE A 177 -4.55 0.53 24.16
N THR A 178 -5.43 0.33 23.20
CA THR A 178 -6.49 -0.70 23.24
C THR A 178 -6.03 -2.03 22.67
N ILE A 179 -5.17 -2.01 21.65
CA ILE A 179 -4.60 -3.18 21.01
C ILE A 179 -3.08 -3.02 21.01
N PRO A 180 -2.34 -3.73 21.89
CA PRO A 180 -0.90 -3.72 21.89
C PRO A 180 -0.32 -4.29 20.59
N ALA A 181 0.87 -3.81 20.19
CA ALA A 181 1.57 -4.37 19.05
C ALA A 181 2.16 -5.75 19.41
N PHE A 182 1.90 -6.74 18.56
CA PHE A 182 2.45 -8.09 18.70
C PHE A 182 3.61 -8.27 17.70
N TRP A 183 4.82 -8.48 18.22
CA TRP A 183 6.07 -8.45 17.46
C TRP A 183 6.68 -9.82 17.18
N ASP A 184 6.20 -10.89 17.83
CA ASP A 184 6.71 -12.23 17.57
C ASP A 184 6.26 -12.72 16.19
N ARG A 185 7.23 -12.90 15.30
CA ARG A 185 7.03 -13.37 13.92
C ARG A 185 7.26 -14.88 13.74
N THR A 186 7.30 -15.62 14.83
CA THR A 186 7.55 -17.09 14.80
C THR A 186 6.51 -17.81 13.94
N ASP A 187 5.26 -17.35 13.93
CA ASP A 187 4.18 -17.91 13.10
C ASP A 187 4.41 -17.77 11.59
N LEU A 188 5.31 -16.88 11.17
CA LEU A 188 5.70 -16.69 9.78
C LEU A 188 7.03 -17.36 9.42
N ARG A 189 7.57 -18.23 10.29
CA ARG A 189 8.75 -19.02 9.95
C ARG A 189 8.40 -20.14 8.97
N PRO A 190 9.29 -20.39 7.99
CA PRO A 190 9.17 -21.56 7.12
C PRO A 190 9.32 -22.85 7.91
N GLN A 191 8.88 -23.97 7.34
CA GLN A 191 9.19 -25.31 7.85
C GLN A 191 10.70 -25.56 7.85
N SER A 192 11.15 -26.52 8.65
CA SER A 192 12.56 -26.92 8.67
C SER A 192 12.69 -28.42 8.37
N PRO A 193 13.13 -28.82 7.15
CA PRO A 193 13.46 -27.96 5.99
C PRO A 193 12.19 -27.38 5.32
N PRO A 194 12.32 -26.26 4.55
CA PRO A 194 11.21 -25.71 3.78
C PRO A 194 10.68 -26.74 2.77
N ASN A 195 9.35 -26.85 2.65
CA ASN A 195 8.68 -27.83 1.79
C ASN A 195 7.46 -27.24 1.07
N PRO A 196 7.66 -26.44 0.01
CA PRO A 196 6.55 -25.86 -0.75
C PRO A 196 5.74 -26.95 -1.46
N ARG A 197 4.41 -26.92 -1.28
CA ARG A 197 3.49 -27.94 -1.81
C ARG A 197 2.74 -27.50 -3.08
N PHE A 198 2.84 -26.22 -3.42
CA PHE A 198 2.18 -25.61 -4.57
C PHE A 198 3.20 -24.90 -5.46
N THR A 199 2.85 -24.71 -6.72
CA THR A 199 3.57 -23.81 -7.63
C THR A 199 3.11 -22.39 -7.35
N HIS A 200 4.06 -21.50 -7.07
CA HIS A 200 3.84 -20.11 -6.72
C HIS A 200 4.25 -19.20 -7.87
N ILE A 201 3.41 -19.14 -8.92
CA ILE A 201 3.69 -18.37 -10.14
C ILE A 201 3.77 -16.86 -9.87
N GLU A 202 3.15 -16.38 -8.79
CA GLU A 202 3.20 -14.99 -8.33
C GLU A 202 4.61 -14.50 -7.98
N PHE A 203 5.57 -15.43 -7.80
CA PHE A 203 6.98 -15.11 -7.54
C PHE A 203 7.89 -15.39 -8.75
N HIS A 204 7.31 -15.72 -9.90
CA HIS A 204 8.05 -15.90 -11.15
C HIS A 204 8.16 -14.58 -11.93
N ALA A 205 9.04 -14.57 -12.95
CA ALA A 205 9.13 -13.44 -13.85
C ALA A 205 7.81 -13.23 -14.60
N SER A 206 7.33 -11.98 -14.61
CA SER A 206 6.06 -11.64 -15.27
C SER A 206 6.19 -11.63 -16.80
N PRO A 207 5.06 -11.78 -17.53
CA PRO A 207 5.06 -11.68 -18.99
C PRO A 207 5.54 -10.29 -19.44
N GLN A 208 6.35 -10.27 -20.49
CA GLN A 208 6.76 -9.04 -21.14
C GLN A 208 5.76 -8.66 -22.24
N ILE A 209 5.74 -7.38 -22.62
CA ILE A 209 4.93 -6.93 -23.74
C ILE A 209 5.43 -7.61 -25.01
N LYS A 210 4.53 -8.27 -25.75
CA LYS A 210 4.81 -8.80 -27.08
C LYS A 210 4.83 -7.64 -28.07
N THR A 211 6.01 -7.07 -28.30
CA THR A 211 6.20 -6.11 -29.39
C THR A 211 6.12 -6.84 -30.74
N PRO A 212 5.47 -6.26 -31.75
CA PRO A 212 5.62 -6.73 -33.14
C PRO A 212 7.10 -6.70 -33.51
N GLN A 213 7.62 -7.78 -34.15
CA GLN A 213 9.04 -7.99 -34.45
C GLN A 213 9.70 -6.94 -35.33
N ASN A 214 9.06 -5.83 -35.70
CA ASN A 214 9.53 -4.85 -36.64
C ASN A 214 10.06 -3.52 -36.06
N ASP A 215 10.00 -3.32 -34.72
CA ASP A 215 10.51 -2.08 -34.12
C ASP A 215 11.80 -2.31 -33.34
N THR A 216 12.92 -2.28 -34.07
CA THR A 216 14.30 -2.32 -33.54
C THR A 216 14.79 -0.99 -32.94
N ASN A 217 13.91 0.02 -32.76
CA ASN A 217 14.27 1.37 -32.32
C ASN A 217 13.52 1.78 -31.02
N HIS A 218 13.63 1.02 -29.93
CA HIS A 218 13.13 1.47 -28.62
C HIS A 218 14.26 1.84 -27.65
N SER A 219 15.16 2.75 -28.07
CA SER A 219 16.10 3.39 -27.14
C SER A 219 15.69 4.81 -26.71
N ASP A 220 14.62 5.39 -27.32
CA ASP A 220 14.17 6.77 -27.03
C ASP A 220 12.64 6.83 -26.92
N ALA A 221 12.05 6.11 -25.96
CA ALA A 221 10.66 6.36 -25.61
C ALA A 221 10.58 7.75 -24.97
N VAL A 222 10.00 8.71 -25.70
CA VAL A 222 9.64 10.02 -25.14
C VAL A 222 8.84 9.77 -23.86
N PRO A 223 9.22 10.37 -22.72
CA PRO A 223 8.47 10.20 -21.48
C PRO A 223 7.04 10.69 -21.73
N HIS A 224 6.08 9.78 -21.81
CA HIS A 224 4.67 10.17 -21.86
C HIS A 224 4.30 10.89 -20.59
N GLU A 225 3.64 12.05 -20.73
CA GLU A 225 3.05 12.75 -19.58
C GLU A 225 2.09 11.80 -18.87
N THR A 226 2.43 11.41 -17.65
CA THR A 226 1.61 10.55 -16.81
C THR A 226 0.71 11.43 -15.96
N VAL A 227 -0.57 11.13 -15.94
CA VAL A 227 -1.56 11.84 -15.13
C VAL A 227 -2.14 10.92 -14.07
N PHE A 228 -2.35 11.48 -12.90
CA PHE A 228 -3.05 10.84 -11.80
C PHE A 228 -4.53 11.22 -11.82
N SER A 229 -5.42 10.28 -11.51
CA SER A 229 -6.85 10.55 -11.34
C SER A 229 -7.45 9.70 -10.22
N THR A 230 -8.46 10.29 -9.56
CA THR A 230 -9.28 9.59 -8.56
C THR A 230 -10.73 9.59 -9.01
N PHE A 231 -11.31 8.41 -9.09
CA PHE A 231 -12.70 8.19 -9.51
C PHE A 231 -13.55 7.85 -8.30
N LYS A 232 -14.64 8.59 -8.09
CA LYS A 232 -15.61 8.29 -7.04
C LYS A 232 -16.67 7.34 -7.59
N LEU A 233 -16.76 6.13 -7.01
CA LEU A 233 -17.86 5.20 -7.28
C LEU A 233 -18.86 5.29 -6.12
N THR A 234 -20.10 5.60 -6.45
CA THR A 234 -21.20 5.59 -5.50
C THR A 234 -21.63 4.16 -5.18
N ARG A 235 -22.41 3.99 -4.11
CA ARG A 235 -23.03 2.70 -3.80
C ARG A 235 -23.87 2.18 -4.98
N ASP A 236 -24.57 3.06 -5.69
CA ASP A 236 -25.42 2.66 -6.84
C ASP A 236 -24.57 2.17 -8.01
N HIS A 237 -23.45 2.82 -8.32
CA HIS A 237 -22.49 2.33 -9.32
C HIS A 237 -21.99 0.93 -8.98
N LEU A 238 -21.62 0.69 -7.71
CA LEU A 238 -21.15 -0.61 -7.25
C LEU A 238 -22.25 -1.68 -7.30
N ASN A 239 -23.49 -1.32 -7.01
CA ASN A 239 -24.64 -2.22 -7.12
C ASN A 239 -24.97 -2.57 -8.58
N ALA A 240 -24.87 -1.60 -9.51
CA ALA A 240 -25.05 -1.83 -10.94
C ALA A 240 -23.99 -2.80 -11.48
N LEU A 241 -22.73 -2.59 -11.16
CA LEU A 241 -21.64 -3.53 -11.50
C LEU A 241 -21.92 -4.95 -10.99
N LYS A 242 -22.37 -5.08 -9.71
CA LYS A 242 -22.72 -6.38 -9.13
C LYS A 242 -23.89 -7.06 -9.84
N ALA A 243 -24.88 -6.28 -10.26
CA ALA A 243 -26.05 -6.83 -10.98
C ALA A 243 -25.63 -7.48 -12.31
N ASN A 244 -24.56 -6.96 -12.95
CA ASN A 244 -24.01 -7.49 -14.19
C ASN A 244 -23.11 -8.75 -14.00
N CYS A 245 -22.90 -9.19 -12.74
CA CYS A 245 -22.00 -10.31 -12.40
C CYS A 245 -22.73 -11.46 -11.71
N LYS A 246 -24.04 -11.65 -11.96
CA LYS A 246 -24.76 -12.81 -11.43
C LYS A 246 -24.23 -14.08 -12.06
N ASP A 247 -23.88 -15.04 -11.21
CA ASP A 247 -23.36 -16.34 -11.63
C ASP A 247 -23.78 -17.44 -10.66
N GLU A 248 -23.68 -18.70 -11.10
CA GLU A 248 -24.01 -19.89 -10.31
C GLU A 248 -22.82 -20.86 -10.37
N ASP A 249 -22.61 -21.61 -9.29
CA ASP A 249 -21.63 -22.70 -9.26
C ASP A 249 -22.15 -23.95 -9.99
N ASP A 250 -21.33 -25.00 -10.05
CA ASP A 250 -21.65 -26.26 -10.73
C ASP A 250 -22.88 -26.97 -10.13
N ASP A 251 -23.25 -26.64 -8.90
CA ASP A 251 -24.44 -27.16 -8.20
C ASP A 251 -25.66 -26.24 -8.34
N GLY A 252 -25.57 -25.17 -9.14
CA GLY A 252 -26.63 -24.18 -9.37
C GLY A 252 -26.86 -23.22 -8.21
N LYS A 253 -25.90 -23.11 -7.29
CA LYS A 253 -25.95 -22.17 -6.19
C LYS A 253 -25.36 -20.81 -6.61
N ALA A 254 -26.08 -19.72 -6.30
CA ALA A 254 -25.65 -18.37 -6.63
C ALA A 254 -24.29 -18.04 -6.01
N ILE A 255 -23.32 -17.64 -6.83
CA ILE A 255 -22.03 -17.12 -6.40
C ILE A 255 -22.18 -15.65 -6.01
N THR A 256 -21.74 -15.30 -4.82
CA THR A 256 -21.76 -13.91 -4.30
C THR A 256 -20.38 -13.30 -4.41
N TYR A 257 -20.20 -12.42 -5.37
CA TYR A 257 -18.96 -11.65 -5.53
C TYR A 257 -18.91 -10.44 -4.58
N SER A 258 -17.75 -10.18 -4.01
CA SER A 258 -17.51 -8.98 -3.19
C SER A 258 -17.49 -7.71 -4.06
N THR A 259 -17.73 -6.56 -3.44
CA THR A 259 -17.60 -5.25 -4.12
C THR A 259 -16.22 -5.06 -4.73
N TYR A 260 -15.17 -5.52 -4.02
CA TYR A 260 -13.80 -5.43 -4.51
C TYR A 260 -13.57 -6.27 -5.76
N GLU A 261 -14.01 -7.54 -5.78
CA GLU A 261 -13.83 -8.43 -6.93
C GLU A 261 -14.48 -7.86 -8.20
N VAL A 262 -15.68 -7.33 -8.04
CA VAL A 262 -16.43 -6.76 -9.18
C VAL A 262 -15.77 -5.49 -9.69
N LEU A 263 -15.37 -4.58 -8.78
CA LEU A 263 -14.66 -3.35 -9.13
C LEU A 263 -13.30 -3.65 -9.78
N ALA A 264 -12.54 -4.57 -9.20
CA ALA A 264 -11.24 -4.97 -9.73
C ALA A 264 -11.34 -5.58 -11.13
N GLY A 265 -12.37 -6.42 -11.38
CA GLY A 265 -12.64 -6.99 -12.70
C GLY A 265 -13.00 -5.93 -13.73
N HIS A 266 -13.84 -4.95 -13.36
CA HIS A 266 -14.19 -3.82 -14.21
C HIS A 266 -12.95 -2.97 -14.53
N ALA A 267 -12.18 -2.58 -13.52
CA ALA A 267 -10.97 -1.79 -13.69
C ALA A 267 -9.91 -2.50 -14.56
N TRP A 268 -9.69 -3.79 -14.34
CA TRP A 268 -8.73 -4.58 -15.13
C TRP A 268 -9.09 -4.60 -16.62
N ARG A 269 -10.38 -4.80 -16.95
CA ARG A 269 -10.88 -4.73 -18.33
C ARG A 269 -10.68 -3.33 -18.93
N CYS A 270 -11.04 -2.29 -18.19
CA CYS A 270 -10.92 -0.90 -18.65
C CYS A 270 -9.44 -0.52 -18.91
N VAL A 271 -8.52 -0.90 -18.01
CA VAL A 271 -7.07 -0.64 -18.18
C VAL A 271 -6.51 -1.38 -19.39
N CYS A 272 -6.83 -2.68 -19.57
CA CYS A 272 -6.37 -3.43 -20.75
C CYS A 272 -6.85 -2.79 -22.06
N LYS A 273 -8.10 -2.32 -22.09
CA LYS A 273 -8.66 -1.65 -23.27
C LYS A 273 -8.05 -0.28 -23.49
N ALA A 274 -7.86 0.50 -22.42
CA ALA A 274 -7.25 1.83 -22.50
C ALA A 274 -5.78 1.80 -22.96
N ARG A 275 -5.05 0.75 -22.58
CA ARG A 275 -3.67 0.52 -23.02
C ARG A 275 -3.55 0.04 -24.48
N GLY A 276 -4.66 -0.36 -25.12
CA GLY A 276 -4.65 -0.87 -26.49
C GLY A 276 -3.79 -2.11 -26.69
N LEU A 277 -3.71 -2.98 -25.69
CA LEU A 277 -2.88 -4.18 -25.72
C LEU A 277 -3.39 -5.20 -26.76
N PRO A 278 -2.51 -5.96 -27.43
CA PRO A 278 -2.90 -7.01 -28.36
C PRO A 278 -3.81 -8.06 -27.71
N GLU A 279 -4.75 -8.62 -28.46
CA GLU A 279 -5.70 -9.63 -27.93
C GLU A 279 -5.00 -10.87 -27.33
N ASN A 280 -3.87 -11.28 -27.92
CA ASN A 280 -3.07 -12.42 -27.47
C ASN A 280 -2.03 -12.05 -26.40
N GLN A 281 -2.04 -10.80 -25.88
CA GLN A 281 -1.19 -10.38 -24.78
C GLN A 281 -1.74 -10.94 -23.48
N GLU A 282 -0.90 -11.68 -22.77
CA GLU A 282 -1.20 -12.09 -21.39
C GLU A 282 -1.03 -10.90 -20.43
N THR A 283 -1.96 -10.75 -19.50
CA THR A 283 -1.96 -9.74 -18.45
C THR A 283 -2.22 -10.39 -17.10
N TRP A 284 -1.45 -9.98 -16.11
CA TRP A 284 -1.54 -10.44 -14.72
C TRP A 284 -2.14 -9.35 -13.86
N LEU A 285 -3.11 -9.72 -13.02
CA LEU A 285 -3.62 -8.81 -12.01
C LEU A 285 -3.10 -9.24 -10.63
N SER A 286 -2.22 -8.43 -10.03
CA SER A 286 -1.72 -8.66 -8.68
C SER A 286 -2.70 -8.12 -7.64
N ILE A 287 -3.14 -8.97 -6.73
CA ILE A 287 -4.10 -8.64 -5.67
C ILE A 287 -3.46 -8.93 -4.32
N PRO A 288 -3.09 -7.90 -3.54
CA PRO A 288 -2.64 -8.09 -2.16
C PRO A 288 -3.74 -8.69 -1.29
N VAL A 289 -3.45 -9.80 -0.61
CA VAL A 289 -4.36 -10.54 0.26
C VAL A 289 -3.78 -10.62 1.67
N ASP A 290 -4.50 -10.10 2.67
CA ASP A 290 -4.11 -10.22 4.08
C ASP A 290 -4.26 -11.67 4.55
N GLY A 291 -3.16 -12.27 5.01
CA GLY A 291 -3.08 -13.62 5.52
C GLY A 291 -3.48 -13.76 6.98
N ARG A 292 -3.63 -12.68 7.77
CA ARG A 292 -3.80 -12.74 9.23
C ARG A 292 -4.96 -13.62 9.68
N PHE A 293 -6.08 -13.57 8.96
CA PHE A 293 -7.28 -14.36 9.25
C PHE A 293 -7.39 -15.66 8.44
N ARG A 294 -6.49 -15.85 7.47
CA ARG A 294 -6.47 -17.03 6.58
C ARG A 294 -5.51 -18.11 7.07
N LEU A 295 -4.42 -17.70 7.73
CA LEU A 295 -3.52 -18.62 8.44
C LEU A 295 -4.26 -19.31 9.59
N GLN A 296 -3.90 -20.54 9.90
CA GLN A 296 -4.44 -21.33 11.00
C GLN A 296 -3.31 -21.75 11.96
N PRO A 297 -3.44 -21.40 13.26
CA PRO A 297 -4.47 -20.52 13.83
C PRO A 297 -4.37 -19.10 13.28
N PRO A 298 -5.47 -18.29 13.34
CA PRO A 298 -5.41 -16.88 12.95
C PRO A 298 -4.40 -16.13 13.83
N LEU A 299 -3.68 -15.19 13.20
CA LEU A 299 -2.68 -14.41 13.91
C LEU A 299 -3.31 -13.49 14.96
N PRO A 300 -2.63 -13.21 16.07
CA PRO A 300 -3.14 -12.36 17.14
C PRO A 300 -3.53 -10.97 16.66
N LYS A 301 -4.51 -10.34 17.32
CA LYS A 301 -4.81 -8.92 17.10
C LYS A 301 -3.56 -8.09 17.41
N GLY A 302 -3.31 -7.08 16.59
CA GLY A 302 -2.11 -6.24 16.71
C GLY A 302 -0.84 -6.86 16.13
N TYR A 303 -0.92 -8.00 15.43
CA TYR A 303 0.24 -8.61 14.75
C TYR A 303 0.89 -7.63 13.78
N PHE A 304 2.12 -7.23 14.11
CA PHE A 304 2.81 -6.13 13.45
C PHE A 304 3.93 -6.65 12.55
N ALA A 305 3.62 -6.85 11.29
CA ALA A 305 4.51 -7.40 10.26
C ALA A 305 3.91 -7.19 8.88
N ASN A 306 4.63 -7.60 7.82
CA ASN A 306 4.01 -7.87 6.53
C ASN A 306 3.38 -9.27 6.56
N VAL A 307 2.07 -9.32 6.35
CA VAL A 307 1.31 -10.58 6.23
C VAL A 307 0.49 -10.55 4.93
N ILE A 308 1.08 -9.95 3.91
CA ILE A 308 0.44 -9.79 2.60
C ILE A 308 1.00 -10.83 1.63
N PHE A 309 0.09 -11.57 1.03
CA PHE A 309 0.33 -12.53 -0.05
C PHE A 309 -0.28 -11.99 -1.34
N THR A 310 0.10 -12.54 -2.48
CA THR A 310 -0.41 -12.09 -3.78
C THR A 310 -1.29 -13.16 -4.42
N ALA A 311 -2.58 -12.87 -4.59
CA ALA A 311 -3.42 -13.64 -5.51
C ALA A 311 -3.19 -13.10 -6.93
N LEU A 312 -3.03 -14.02 -7.91
CA LEU A 312 -2.61 -13.68 -9.26
C LEU A 312 -3.55 -14.28 -10.31
N PRO A 313 -4.72 -13.68 -10.58
CA PRO A 313 -5.52 -14.06 -11.75
C PRO A 313 -4.81 -13.64 -13.04
N ILE A 314 -4.88 -14.53 -14.05
CA ILE A 314 -4.24 -14.38 -15.36
C ILE A 314 -5.29 -14.49 -16.45
N ALA A 315 -5.19 -13.64 -17.47
CA ALA A 315 -6.05 -13.66 -18.65
C ALA A 315 -5.32 -13.14 -19.89
N LEU A 316 -5.87 -13.44 -21.07
CA LEU A 316 -5.51 -12.71 -22.28
C LEU A 316 -6.32 -11.41 -22.38
N CYS A 317 -5.71 -10.35 -22.91
CA CYS A 317 -6.40 -9.07 -23.09
C CYS A 317 -7.66 -9.21 -23.97
N GLY A 318 -7.62 -10.04 -25.02
CA GLY A 318 -8.77 -10.34 -25.86
C GLY A 318 -9.90 -11.03 -25.09
N GLU A 319 -9.58 -11.98 -24.19
CA GLU A 319 -10.60 -12.63 -23.36
C GLU A 319 -11.29 -11.63 -22.42
N LEU A 320 -10.53 -10.73 -21.80
CA LEU A 320 -11.10 -9.69 -20.93
C LEU A 320 -12.02 -8.74 -21.67
N GLN A 321 -11.74 -8.46 -22.95
CA GLN A 321 -12.51 -7.52 -23.77
C GLN A 321 -13.75 -8.17 -24.38
N SER A 322 -13.67 -9.43 -24.85
CA SER A 322 -14.74 -10.12 -25.56
C SER A 322 -15.77 -10.79 -24.66
N ASN A 323 -15.38 -11.17 -23.42
CA ASN A 323 -16.29 -11.83 -22.49
C ASN A 323 -17.04 -10.82 -21.60
N PRO A 324 -18.20 -11.21 -21.03
CA PRO A 324 -18.90 -10.41 -20.02
C PRO A 324 -18.04 -10.13 -18.80
N LEU A 325 -18.40 -9.09 -18.02
CA LEU A 325 -17.67 -8.69 -16.79
C LEU A 325 -17.47 -9.87 -15.82
N LYS A 326 -18.47 -10.74 -15.67
CA LYS A 326 -18.41 -11.92 -14.80
C LYS A 326 -17.21 -12.84 -15.07
N PHE A 327 -16.69 -12.87 -16.31
CA PHE A 327 -15.49 -13.66 -16.64
C PHE A 327 -14.25 -13.16 -15.89
N ALA A 328 -13.99 -11.85 -15.92
CA ALA A 328 -12.86 -11.26 -15.19
C ALA A 328 -13.04 -11.41 -13.67
N VAL A 329 -14.28 -11.21 -13.19
CA VAL A 329 -14.65 -11.34 -11.78
C VAL A 329 -14.47 -12.77 -11.29
N GLY A 330 -14.89 -13.76 -12.07
CA GLY A 330 -14.71 -15.19 -11.75
C GLY A 330 -13.24 -15.59 -11.65
N LYS A 331 -12.38 -15.10 -12.56
CA LYS A 331 -10.92 -15.33 -12.45
C LYS A 331 -10.34 -14.74 -11.16
N ILE A 332 -10.78 -13.54 -10.75
CA ILE A 332 -10.36 -12.90 -9.50
C ILE A 332 -10.85 -13.71 -8.29
N HIS A 333 -12.13 -14.07 -8.29
CA HIS A 333 -12.75 -14.86 -7.22
C HIS A 333 -12.01 -16.16 -6.97
N ASN A 334 -11.76 -16.94 -8.03
CA ASN A 334 -11.05 -18.22 -7.95
C ASN A 334 -9.60 -18.04 -7.43
N ALA A 335 -8.89 -17.00 -7.87
CA ALA A 335 -7.55 -16.71 -7.40
C ALA A 335 -7.53 -16.36 -5.90
N ILE A 336 -8.49 -15.55 -5.42
CA ILE A 336 -8.60 -15.18 -4.00
C ILE A 336 -9.07 -16.37 -3.14
N ALA A 337 -9.98 -17.21 -3.65
CA ALA A 337 -10.47 -18.38 -2.94
C ALA A 337 -9.35 -19.43 -2.70
N ARG A 338 -8.40 -19.52 -3.64
CA ARG A 338 -7.23 -20.41 -3.52
C ARG A 338 -6.28 -20.03 -2.37
N MET A 339 -6.34 -18.80 -1.86
CA MET A 339 -5.45 -18.28 -0.82
C MET A 339 -5.86 -18.78 0.57
N ASP A 340 -5.90 -20.10 0.77
CA ASP A 340 -6.16 -20.76 2.06
C ASP A 340 -4.88 -20.94 2.88
N ASN A 341 -5.02 -21.47 4.12
CA ASN A 341 -3.88 -21.71 5.01
C ASN A 341 -2.76 -22.53 4.36
N ASP A 342 -3.12 -23.58 3.63
CA ASP A 342 -2.14 -24.51 3.06
C ASP A 342 -1.35 -23.87 1.94
N TYR A 343 -2.03 -23.06 1.10
CA TYR A 343 -1.37 -22.27 0.06
C TYR A 343 -0.44 -21.23 0.66
N LEU A 344 -0.91 -20.47 1.69
CA LEU A 344 -0.10 -19.44 2.33
C LEU A 344 1.12 -20.00 3.05
N ARG A 345 0.98 -21.14 3.77
CA ARG A 345 2.15 -21.82 4.39
C ARG A 345 3.16 -22.28 3.35
N SER A 346 2.68 -22.84 2.25
CA SER A 346 3.53 -23.25 1.13
C SER A 346 4.25 -22.04 0.49
N ALA A 347 3.60 -20.88 0.40
CA ALA A 347 4.21 -19.67 -0.12
C ALA A 347 5.38 -19.19 0.77
N ILE A 348 5.24 -19.27 2.09
CA ILE A 348 6.32 -18.95 3.04
C ILE A 348 7.53 -19.87 2.81
N ASP A 349 7.29 -21.17 2.70
CA ASP A 349 8.35 -22.14 2.42
C ASP A 349 9.02 -21.91 1.05
N TYR A 350 8.22 -21.58 0.03
CA TYR A 350 8.71 -21.28 -1.31
C TYR A 350 9.62 -20.04 -1.32
N LEU A 351 9.19 -18.97 -0.65
CA LEU A 351 9.96 -17.73 -0.55
C LEU A 351 11.31 -17.93 0.14
N GLU A 352 11.39 -18.83 1.14
CA GLU A 352 12.65 -19.11 1.84
C GLU A 352 13.67 -19.83 0.95
N LEU A 353 13.20 -20.57 -0.06
CA LEU A 353 14.07 -21.27 -1.01
C LEU A 353 14.54 -20.41 -2.17
N LEU A 354 13.96 -19.22 -2.34
CA LEU A 354 14.36 -18.32 -3.42
C LEU A 354 15.76 -17.75 -3.14
N PRO A 355 16.66 -17.70 -4.15
CA PRO A 355 17.96 -17.08 -3.98
C PRO A 355 17.84 -15.65 -3.49
N SER A 356 18.67 -15.25 -2.52
CA SER A 356 18.73 -13.87 -2.00
C SER A 356 19.19 -12.86 -3.06
N GLU A 357 19.88 -13.33 -4.11
CA GLU A 357 20.39 -12.52 -5.22
C GLU A 357 19.32 -12.08 -6.23
N ILE A 358 18.12 -12.69 -6.19
CA ILE A 358 17.01 -12.16 -6.99
C ILE A 358 16.52 -10.92 -6.27
N ASP A 359 17.00 -9.78 -6.74
CA ASP A 359 16.65 -8.46 -6.25
C ASP A 359 15.13 -8.33 -6.05
N ALA A 360 14.72 -8.05 -4.80
CA ALA A 360 13.32 -7.83 -4.44
C ALA A 360 12.70 -6.72 -5.31
N HIS A 361 13.52 -5.74 -5.72
CA HIS A 361 13.15 -4.70 -6.68
C HIS A 361 12.77 -5.26 -8.05
N SER A 362 13.52 -6.25 -8.55
CA SER A 362 13.22 -6.91 -9.81
C SER A 362 11.94 -7.74 -9.76
N ARG A 363 11.63 -8.36 -8.62
CA ARG A 363 10.41 -9.18 -8.46
C ARG A 363 9.15 -8.33 -8.30
N GLY A 364 9.23 -7.24 -7.53
CA GLY A 364 8.08 -6.41 -7.22
C GLY A 364 7.63 -5.53 -8.38
N MET A 365 8.55 -4.82 -9.03
CA MET A 365 8.23 -3.83 -10.05
C MET A 365 7.68 -4.41 -11.36
N HIS A 366 7.99 -5.67 -11.70
CA HIS A 366 7.48 -6.31 -12.91
C HIS A 366 6.03 -6.77 -12.81
N LEU A 367 5.54 -7.06 -11.60
CA LEU A 367 4.18 -7.58 -11.37
C LEU A 367 3.09 -6.55 -11.67
N PHE A 368 3.40 -5.28 -11.75
CA PHE A 368 2.41 -4.23 -11.95
C PHE A 368 2.69 -3.30 -13.13
N LYS A 369 3.88 -3.34 -13.75
CA LYS A 369 4.10 -2.60 -14.99
C LYS A 369 3.29 -3.21 -16.13
N SER A 370 2.86 -2.37 -17.08
CA SER A 370 2.21 -2.86 -18.30
C SER A 370 2.96 -4.05 -18.90
N PRO A 371 2.27 -5.15 -19.28
CA PRO A 371 0.82 -5.32 -19.45
C PRO A 371 0.05 -5.63 -18.15
N ASN A 372 0.71 -5.69 -17.00
CA ASN A 372 0.16 -6.11 -15.73
C ASN A 372 -0.48 -4.93 -14.96
N LEU A 373 -1.16 -5.25 -13.87
CA LEU A 373 -1.82 -4.30 -13.00
C LEU A 373 -1.77 -4.80 -11.55
N LEU A 374 -1.62 -3.90 -10.59
CA LEU A 374 -1.83 -4.19 -9.18
C LEU A 374 -2.99 -3.35 -8.66
N ILE A 375 -3.96 -3.98 -7.99
CA ILE A 375 -5.07 -3.28 -7.34
C ILE A 375 -5.02 -3.53 -5.84
N SER A 376 -4.51 -2.57 -5.09
CA SER A 376 -4.44 -2.63 -3.64
C SER A 376 -5.75 -2.16 -3.00
N ASN A 377 -6.31 -2.97 -2.10
CA ASN A 377 -7.58 -2.67 -1.44
C ASN A 377 -7.37 -2.06 -0.06
N TRP A 378 -7.50 -0.76 0.05
CA TRP A 378 -7.46 -0.02 1.31
C TRP A 378 -8.85 0.32 1.85
N SER A 379 -9.94 -0.04 1.12
CA SER A 379 -11.30 0.40 1.44
C SER A 379 -11.81 -0.03 2.83
N LYS A 380 -11.18 -1.06 3.42
CA LYS A 380 -11.53 -1.56 4.76
C LYS A 380 -10.54 -1.14 5.85
N LEU A 381 -9.47 -0.43 5.50
CA LEU A 381 -8.50 0.05 6.47
C LEU A 381 -9.07 1.28 7.22
N PRO A 382 -8.87 1.39 8.54
CA PRO A 382 -9.38 2.51 9.34
C PRO A 382 -8.55 3.78 9.14
N MET A 383 -8.42 4.23 7.88
CA MET A 383 -7.53 5.32 7.45
C MET A 383 -7.96 6.67 8.00
N TYR A 384 -9.27 6.86 8.24
CA TYR A 384 -9.84 8.11 8.74
C TYR A 384 -9.98 8.14 10.26
N ASP A 385 -9.44 7.15 11.00
CA ASP A 385 -9.54 7.12 12.45
C ASP A 385 -8.39 7.84 13.17
N ALA A 386 -7.39 8.34 12.45
CA ALA A 386 -6.26 9.10 12.97
C ALA A 386 -6.69 10.51 13.46
N ASP A 387 -7.40 10.56 14.59
CA ASP A 387 -7.82 11.80 15.26
C ASP A 387 -6.87 12.11 16.42
N PHE A 388 -6.06 13.15 16.25
CA PHE A 388 -5.08 13.61 17.27
C PHE A 388 -5.69 14.51 18.36
N GLY A 389 -7.02 14.65 18.40
CA GLY A 389 -7.73 15.51 19.34
C GLY A 389 -8.29 16.77 18.68
N TRP A 390 -8.03 16.96 17.40
CA TRP A 390 -8.48 18.11 16.62
C TRP A 390 -9.43 17.74 15.46
N GLY A 391 -9.95 16.51 15.50
CA GLY A 391 -10.84 15.95 14.49
C GLY A 391 -10.14 14.98 13.54
N LYS A 392 -10.98 14.23 12.80
CA LYS A 392 -10.52 13.24 11.81
C LYS A 392 -9.97 13.91 10.56
N PRO A 393 -9.07 13.24 9.81
CA PRO A 393 -8.58 13.77 8.53
C PRO A 393 -9.74 13.94 7.53
N VAL A 394 -9.74 15.02 6.78
CA VAL A 394 -10.71 15.25 5.69
C VAL A 394 -10.35 14.46 4.43
N HIS A 395 -9.09 14.10 4.29
CA HIS A 395 -8.58 13.22 3.25
C HIS A 395 -7.38 12.43 3.76
N MET A 396 -7.29 11.17 3.37
CA MET A 396 -6.10 10.33 3.51
C MET A 396 -5.88 9.56 2.22
N GLY A 397 -4.65 9.55 1.72
CA GLY A 397 -4.31 8.87 0.49
C GLY A 397 -2.82 8.62 0.32
N ALA A 398 -2.46 7.98 -0.79
CA ALA A 398 -1.07 7.79 -1.17
C ALA A 398 -0.40 9.14 -1.47
N GLY A 399 0.81 9.35 -0.96
CA GLY A 399 1.61 10.56 -1.22
C GLY A 399 2.35 10.54 -2.56
N ALA A 400 2.50 9.35 -3.14
CA ALA A 400 2.98 9.11 -4.50
C ALA A 400 2.35 7.83 -5.03
N ILE A 401 2.07 7.80 -6.32
CA ILE A 401 1.68 6.58 -7.03
C ILE A 401 2.67 6.43 -8.19
N PRO A 402 3.39 5.31 -8.26
CA PRO A 402 4.31 5.06 -9.37
C PRO A 402 3.58 5.18 -10.71
N PRO A 403 4.22 5.75 -11.72
CA PRO A 403 3.64 5.79 -13.06
C PRO A 403 3.39 4.37 -13.55
N ASP A 404 2.17 4.11 -14.00
CA ASP A 404 1.72 2.88 -14.64
C ASP A 404 1.73 1.61 -13.74
N GLY A 405 0.54 1.13 -13.41
CA GLY A 405 0.28 -0.23 -12.95
C GLY A 405 -0.04 -0.45 -11.49
N ILE A 406 0.20 0.49 -10.58
CA ILE A 406 -0.30 0.41 -9.20
C ILE A 406 -1.55 1.26 -9.06
N THR A 407 -2.60 0.67 -8.49
CA THR A 407 -3.87 1.35 -8.25
C THR A 407 -4.40 1.04 -6.86
N TYR A 408 -5.26 1.92 -6.36
CA TYR A 408 -5.80 1.81 -5.00
C TYR A 408 -7.31 1.93 -4.99
N VAL A 409 -7.96 1.03 -4.25
CA VAL A 409 -9.36 1.18 -3.84
C VAL A 409 -9.36 1.72 -2.41
N MET A 410 -9.80 2.94 -2.21
CA MET A 410 -9.76 3.64 -0.92
C MET A 410 -11.17 3.87 -0.37
N PRO A 411 -11.33 3.98 0.96
CA PRO A 411 -12.64 4.33 1.54
C PRO A 411 -13.00 5.78 1.16
N ASN A 412 -14.30 6.01 0.92
CA ASN A 412 -14.80 7.37 0.75
C ASN A 412 -14.84 8.07 2.11
N PRO A 413 -14.27 9.29 2.26
CA PRO A 413 -14.29 10.02 3.54
C PRO A 413 -15.70 10.29 4.07
N THR A 414 -16.72 10.36 3.21
CA THR A 414 -18.12 10.56 3.60
C THR A 414 -18.80 9.30 4.14
N ASN A 415 -18.14 8.14 4.04
CA ASN A 415 -18.65 6.82 4.48
C ASN A 415 -20.09 6.52 3.99
N ASP A 416 -20.41 6.97 2.76
CA ASP A 416 -21.71 6.79 2.11
C ASP A 416 -21.90 5.40 1.46
N GLY A 417 -20.93 4.51 1.67
CA GLY A 417 -20.87 3.17 1.07
C GLY A 417 -20.29 3.15 -0.34
N GLY A 418 -19.84 4.30 -0.85
CA GLY A 418 -19.01 4.41 -2.04
C GLY A 418 -17.53 4.18 -1.74
N VAL A 419 -16.72 4.13 -2.79
CA VAL A 419 -15.25 4.03 -2.72
C VAL A 419 -14.60 5.01 -3.68
N LEU A 420 -13.32 5.27 -3.44
CA LEU A 420 -12.46 6.00 -4.36
C LEU A 420 -11.54 4.99 -5.07
N TYR A 421 -11.40 5.11 -6.38
CA TYR A 421 -10.45 4.35 -7.18
C TYR A 421 -9.40 5.29 -7.74
N ALA A 422 -8.15 5.10 -7.35
CA ALA A 422 -7.03 5.96 -7.70
C ALA A 422 -6.01 5.22 -8.56
N LEU A 423 -5.58 5.85 -9.66
CA LEU A 423 -4.57 5.29 -10.54
C LEU A 423 -3.79 6.39 -11.26
N SER A 424 -2.67 5.97 -11.87
CA SER A 424 -1.84 6.81 -12.73
C SER A 424 -1.66 6.10 -14.08
N LEU A 425 -1.91 6.82 -15.17
CA LEU A 425 -1.75 6.33 -16.55
C LEU A 425 -1.17 7.45 -17.44
N PRO A 426 -0.55 7.10 -18.58
CA PRO A 426 -0.29 8.07 -19.64
C PRO A 426 -1.58 8.80 -20.03
N LYS A 427 -1.50 10.10 -20.30
CA LYS A 427 -2.64 10.99 -20.50
C LYS A 427 -3.67 10.48 -21.52
N GLU A 428 -3.21 10.00 -22.67
CA GLU A 428 -4.10 9.48 -23.71
C GLU A 428 -4.85 8.21 -23.25
N GLN A 429 -4.18 7.35 -22.47
CA GLN A 429 -4.78 6.15 -21.89
C GLN A 429 -5.77 6.52 -20.79
N MET A 430 -5.49 7.56 -20.00
CA MET A 430 -6.37 8.04 -18.94
C MET A 430 -7.69 8.57 -19.50
N GLU A 431 -7.66 9.33 -20.60
CA GLU A 431 -8.86 9.83 -21.27
C GLU A 431 -9.79 8.71 -21.76
N LEU A 432 -9.21 7.63 -22.28
CA LEU A 432 -9.99 6.46 -22.69
C LEU A 432 -10.46 5.65 -21.50
N PHE A 433 -9.61 5.45 -20.49
CA PHE A 433 -9.96 4.76 -19.24
C PHE A 433 -11.16 5.43 -18.57
N GLU A 434 -11.15 6.75 -18.41
CA GLU A 434 -12.25 7.49 -17.79
C GLU A 434 -13.60 7.25 -18.46
N LYS A 435 -13.63 7.26 -19.81
CA LYS A 435 -14.85 6.96 -20.57
C LYS A 435 -15.36 5.53 -20.32
N LEU A 436 -14.43 4.55 -20.35
CA LEU A 436 -14.77 3.14 -20.18
C LEU A 436 -15.18 2.82 -18.72
N PHE A 437 -14.52 3.46 -17.76
CA PHE A 437 -14.72 3.18 -16.34
C PHE A 437 -16.04 3.75 -15.82
N ASN A 438 -16.52 4.85 -16.40
CA ASN A 438 -17.81 5.46 -16.07
C ASN A 438 -19.00 4.87 -16.85
N ASP A 439 -18.76 4.00 -17.83
CA ASP A 439 -19.79 3.28 -18.57
C ASP A 439 -20.18 1.99 -17.81
N ILE A 440 -21.07 2.15 -16.80
CA ILE A 440 -21.48 1.11 -15.83
C ILE A 440 -22.90 0.63 -16.10
#